data_ada1c5a78ab0cd0980bb5c9226387903
#
_entry.id   ada1c5a78ab0cd0980bb5c9226387903
#
_cell.length_a   1.000
_cell.length_b   1.000
_cell.length_c   1.000
_cell.angle_alpha   90.00
_cell.angle_beta   90.00
_cell.angle_gamma   90.00
#
_symmetry.space_group_name_H-M   'P 1'
#
loop_
_entity.id
_entity.type
_entity.pdbx_description
1 polymer ?
#
loop_
_entity_poly.entity_id
_entity_poly.type
_entity_poly.pdbx_seq_one_letter_code
_entity_poly.pdbx_strand_id
1 'polypeptide(L)'
;MSKDLITGAEAMMRSLEHQGVTTIFGYPGGSIMPTFDALYDHQNTLNHILVRHEQGAAHAAQGYARVSGKVGVCLVTSGPGATNTITGIADAMIDSTPIVVIAGQVGTGFLGTDAFQEVDLVGITQPIAKWSYQIRRAEDVAWAIARAFYIASSGRPGPVVLDFAKNAQVEKTKYEPTQQEFIRSYVPVPDTDEESVKAAAELINNAERPLVLVGQGVELGSAQEELRIFIEKADMPAGCTLLGLSALPTDHPLNKGMLGMHGNLGPNINTNKCRLLIAVGMRFDDRVTGNLATYAKQAKVIHFDIDPAEVNKNVKVDIAVLGDCKKTLAAVTGLLKKNRHTEWVDSFKEYEAVEEEKVIRPELHPATDSLSMGEVVRAVSEATRHEAILVTDVGQNQMISARYFKYTRERSIVTSGGLGTMGFGLPAAIGATFGRPDRTVCVFMGDGGLQMNIQELGTIMEQKAPVKIICLNNNYLGNVRQWQAMFFNHRYSFTPMLNPDYMKIASAYDIPSKRVFSREELKVAIDEMLSTDGPFLLEACVVEEGNVLPMTPPGGSVNQMLLEC
;
A
#
# COMPACT_ATOMS: atom_id res chain seq x y z
N MET A 1 -12.96 22.97 -41.70
CA MET A 1 -11.81 22.08 -41.37
C MET A 1 -12.40 20.71 -41.04
N SER A 2 -12.16 19.69 -41.85
CA SER A 2 -12.54 18.30 -41.50
C SER A 2 -11.72 17.97 -40.26
N LYS A 3 -12.43 17.75 -39.13
CA LYS A 3 -11.77 17.19 -37.92
C LYS A 3 -11.29 15.81 -38.34
N ASP A 4 -9.97 15.62 -38.38
CA ASP A 4 -9.38 14.35 -38.80
C ASP A 4 -9.86 13.24 -37.89
N LEU A 5 -10.42 12.19 -38.50
CA LEU A 5 -10.82 10.98 -37.80
C LEU A 5 -9.56 10.23 -37.39
N ILE A 6 -9.45 9.90 -36.10
CA ILE A 6 -8.35 9.12 -35.54
C ILE A 6 -8.85 7.71 -35.14
N THR A 7 -7.93 6.78 -34.95
CA THR A 7 -8.26 5.43 -34.45
C THR A 7 -8.64 5.48 -32.97
N GLY A 8 -9.38 4.45 -32.49
CA GLY A 8 -9.66 4.33 -31.08
C GLY A 8 -8.39 4.16 -30.25
N ALA A 9 -7.35 3.52 -30.79
CA ALA A 9 -6.03 3.42 -30.16
C ALA A 9 -5.38 4.79 -29.95
N GLU A 10 -5.39 5.64 -30.99
CA GLU A 10 -4.92 7.03 -30.89
C GLU A 10 -5.77 7.86 -29.92
N ALA A 11 -7.10 7.66 -29.92
CA ALA A 11 -8.00 8.31 -28.96
C ALA A 11 -7.68 7.89 -27.52
N MET A 12 -7.28 6.64 -27.29
CA MET A 12 -6.81 6.15 -26.01
C MET A 12 -5.56 6.90 -25.52
N MET A 13 -4.54 7.02 -26.36
CA MET A 13 -3.30 7.72 -26.01
C MET A 13 -3.57 9.19 -25.65
N ARG A 14 -4.30 9.90 -26.49
CA ARG A 14 -4.66 11.31 -26.22
C ARG A 14 -5.52 11.46 -24.97
N SER A 15 -6.39 10.49 -24.68
CA SER A 15 -7.19 10.52 -23.47
C SER A 15 -6.36 10.31 -22.22
N LEU A 16 -5.36 9.41 -22.24
CA LEU A 16 -4.43 9.21 -21.14
C LEU A 16 -3.58 10.46 -20.88
N GLU A 17 -3.05 11.10 -21.95
CA GLU A 17 -2.35 12.39 -21.83
C GLU A 17 -3.26 13.48 -21.22
N HIS A 18 -4.52 13.55 -21.66
CA HIS A 18 -5.48 14.51 -21.13
C HIS A 18 -5.79 14.29 -19.64
N GLN A 19 -5.74 13.05 -19.15
CA GLN A 19 -5.82 12.71 -17.72
C GLN A 19 -4.52 12.94 -16.94
N GLY A 20 -3.46 13.45 -17.60
CA GLY A 20 -2.17 13.75 -16.98
C GLY A 20 -1.32 12.51 -16.69
N VAL A 21 -1.56 11.40 -17.39
CA VAL A 21 -0.71 10.21 -17.32
C VAL A 21 0.65 10.51 -17.93
N THR A 22 1.71 10.10 -17.24
CA THR A 22 3.08 10.19 -17.71
C THR A 22 3.79 8.85 -17.75
N THR A 23 3.27 7.85 -17.03
CA THR A 23 3.90 6.54 -16.89
C THR A 23 2.84 5.44 -16.98
N ILE A 24 3.14 4.42 -17.77
CA ILE A 24 2.31 3.24 -17.99
C ILE A 24 3.17 2.01 -17.73
N PHE A 25 2.69 1.07 -16.92
CA PHE A 25 3.31 -0.23 -16.69
C PHE A 25 2.58 -1.27 -17.51
N GLY A 26 3.27 -2.10 -18.28
CA GLY A 26 2.53 -3.00 -19.14
C GLY A 26 3.35 -4.04 -19.87
N TYR A 27 2.63 -4.89 -20.59
CA TYR A 27 3.19 -5.96 -21.41
C TYR A 27 2.40 -6.10 -22.71
N PRO A 28 3.04 -6.00 -23.90
CA PRO A 28 2.37 -6.08 -25.20
C PRO A 28 1.86 -7.49 -25.51
N GLY A 29 0.86 -7.55 -26.41
CA GLY A 29 0.35 -8.82 -26.94
C GLY A 29 -0.62 -8.60 -28.09
N GLY A 30 -1.09 -9.69 -28.71
CA GLY A 30 -1.81 -9.67 -29.97
C GLY A 30 -3.09 -8.83 -30.00
N SER A 31 -3.85 -8.85 -28.90
CA SER A 31 -5.16 -8.16 -28.86
C SER A 31 -5.05 -6.68 -28.47
N ILE A 32 -3.89 -6.21 -28.00
CA ILE A 32 -3.63 -4.80 -27.64
C ILE A 32 -2.63 -4.14 -28.59
N MET A 33 -2.16 -4.86 -29.61
CA MET A 33 -1.13 -4.38 -30.53
C MET A 33 -1.45 -3.04 -31.19
N PRO A 34 -2.67 -2.75 -31.67
CA PRO A 34 -2.96 -1.43 -32.26
C PRO A 34 -2.78 -0.27 -31.26
N THR A 35 -3.03 -0.53 -29.96
CA THR A 35 -2.80 0.47 -28.90
C THR A 35 -1.31 0.67 -28.64
N PHE A 36 -0.49 -0.38 -28.66
CA PHE A 36 0.96 -0.27 -28.56
C PHE A 36 1.59 0.37 -29.80
N ASP A 37 1.02 0.18 -31.00
CA ASP A 37 1.42 0.88 -32.21
C ASP A 37 1.18 2.40 -32.08
N ALA A 38 -0.01 2.80 -31.62
CA ALA A 38 -0.28 4.21 -31.33
C ALA A 38 0.65 4.78 -30.24
N LEU A 39 0.96 4.02 -29.19
CA LEU A 39 1.87 4.44 -28.12
C LEU A 39 3.27 4.77 -28.63
N TYR A 40 3.71 4.16 -29.74
CA TYR A 40 5.00 4.45 -30.37
C TYR A 40 5.17 5.94 -30.71
N ASP A 41 4.10 6.60 -31.16
CA ASP A 41 4.13 8.02 -31.51
C ASP A 41 4.03 8.95 -30.28
N HIS A 42 3.68 8.40 -29.08
CA HIS A 42 3.50 9.14 -27.84
C HIS A 42 4.62 8.94 -26.80
N GLN A 43 5.73 8.29 -27.15
CA GLN A 43 6.84 7.96 -26.22
C GLN A 43 7.51 9.18 -25.58
N ASN A 44 7.34 10.37 -26.13
CA ASN A 44 7.86 11.61 -25.55
C ASN A 44 7.03 12.12 -24.36
N THR A 45 5.79 11.68 -24.23
CA THR A 45 4.83 12.14 -23.21
C THR A 45 4.36 11.01 -22.30
N LEU A 46 4.25 9.79 -22.82
CA LEU A 46 3.84 8.58 -22.14
C LEU A 46 5.02 7.60 -22.03
N ASN A 47 5.66 7.55 -20.87
CA ASN A 47 6.74 6.63 -20.61
C ASN A 47 6.18 5.24 -20.31
N HIS A 48 6.43 4.26 -21.20
CA HIS A 48 6.00 2.87 -21.00
C HIS A 48 7.13 2.06 -20.38
N ILE A 49 6.82 1.43 -19.24
CA ILE A 49 7.71 0.54 -18.51
C ILE A 49 7.33 -0.92 -18.84
N LEU A 50 8.20 -1.58 -19.61
CA LEU A 50 8.00 -2.98 -19.95
C LEU A 50 8.33 -3.86 -18.75
N VAL A 51 7.30 -4.42 -18.13
CA VAL A 51 7.42 -5.41 -17.05
C VAL A 51 7.77 -6.80 -17.61
N ARG A 52 7.99 -7.76 -16.74
CA ARG A 52 8.25 -9.16 -17.14
C ARG A 52 7.08 -10.11 -16.87
N HIS A 53 6.07 -9.60 -16.15
CA HIS A 53 4.81 -10.31 -15.89
C HIS A 53 3.71 -9.28 -15.61
N GLU A 54 2.48 -9.53 -16.07
CA GLU A 54 1.38 -8.56 -15.96
C GLU A 54 0.94 -8.31 -14.51
N GLN A 55 1.11 -9.28 -13.62
CA GLN A 55 0.96 -9.06 -12.18
C GLN A 55 1.92 -7.97 -11.69
N GLY A 56 3.17 -7.99 -12.18
CA GLY A 56 4.16 -6.96 -11.92
C GLY A 56 3.71 -5.58 -12.37
N ALA A 57 3.04 -5.46 -13.54
CA ALA A 57 2.48 -4.20 -14.02
C ALA A 57 1.44 -3.61 -13.06
N ALA A 58 0.52 -4.45 -12.57
CA ALA A 58 -0.53 -4.02 -11.64
C ALA A 58 0.06 -3.58 -10.29
N HIS A 59 1.07 -4.30 -9.76
CA HIS A 59 1.74 -3.90 -8.52
C HIS A 59 2.63 -2.66 -8.68
N ALA A 60 3.30 -2.50 -9.83
CA ALA A 60 4.07 -1.29 -10.12
C ALA A 60 3.14 -0.07 -10.23
N ALA A 61 1.98 -0.20 -10.88
CA ALA A 61 0.97 0.84 -10.91
C ALA A 61 0.49 1.24 -9.51
N GLN A 62 0.36 0.27 -8.57
CA GLN A 62 0.04 0.56 -7.19
C GLN A 62 1.17 1.30 -6.46
N GLY A 63 2.43 0.85 -6.60
CA GLY A 63 3.58 1.52 -6.01
C GLY A 63 3.68 2.98 -6.47
N TYR A 64 3.51 3.21 -7.78
CA TYR A 64 3.43 4.55 -8.35
C TYR A 64 2.31 5.39 -7.73
N ALA A 65 1.11 4.85 -7.65
CA ALA A 65 -0.06 5.57 -7.15
C ALA A 65 0.10 5.98 -5.68
N ARG A 66 0.59 5.08 -4.83
CA ARG A 66 0.72 5.32 -3.38
C ARG A 66 1.71 6.45 -3.06
N VAL A 67 2.84 6.51 -3.77
CA VAL A 67 3.86 7.52 -3.49
C VAL A 67 3.60 8.85 -4.20
N SER A 68 3.00 8.83 -5.40
CA SER A 68 2.73 10.03 -6.19
C SER A 68 1.40 10.70 -5.87
N GLY A 69 0.43 9.94 -5.32
CA GLY A 69 -0.96 10.39 -5.17
C GLY A 69 -1.75 10.48 -6.48
N LYS A 70 -1.18 9.98 -7.60
CA LYS A 70 -1.82 9.94 -8.93
C LYS A 70 -2.40 8.55 -9.20
N VAL A 71 -3.27 8.45 -10.20
CA VAL A 71 -3.78 7.14 -10.66
C VAL A 71 -2.66 6.38 -11.39
N GLY A 72 -2.41 5.15 -10.98
CA GLY A 72 -1.49 4.25 -11.68
C GLY A 72 -2.15 3.61 -12.89
N VAL A 73 -1.40 3.40 -13.98
CA VAL A 73 -1.94 2.83 -15.23
C VAL A 73 -1.22 1.53 -15.57
N CYS A 74 -2.02 0.48 -15.82
CA CYS A 74 -1.55 -0.82 -16.28
C CYS A 74 -2.14 -1.10 -17.66
N LEU A 75 -1.30 -1.50 -18.65
CA LEU A 75 -1.70 -1.79 -20.03
C LEU A 75 -1.24 -3.18 -20.44
N VAL A 76 -2.18 -4.09 -20.70
CA VAL A 76 -1.89 -5.50 -20.95
C VAL A 76 -2.74 -6.07 -22.09
N THR A 77 -2.42 -7.28 -22.54
CA THR A 77 -3.21 -7.98 -23.58
C THR A 77 -4.38 -8.75 -22.97
N SER A 78 -5.18 -9.41 -23.83
CA SER A 78 -6.32 -10.25 -23.46
C SER A 78 -5.91 -11.60 -22.85
N GLY A 79 -6.91 -12.37 -22.44
CA GLY A 79 -6.75 -13.73 -21.95
C GLY A 79 -5.78 -13.80 -20.77
N PRO A 80 -4.66 -14.54 -20.88
CA PRO A 80 -3.70 -14.69 -19.78
C PRO A 80 -3.07 -13.36 -19.36
N GLY A 81 -2.87 -12.41 -20.27
CA GLY A 81 -2.36 -11.10 -19.91
C GLY A 81 -3.33 -10.34 -18.99
N ALA A 82 -4.61 -10.37 -19.27
CA ALA A 82 -5.65 -9.79 -18.42
C ALA A 82 -5.80 -10.56 -17.09
N THR A 83 -5.89 -11.89 -17.13
CA THR A 83 -6.09 -12.70 -15.91
C THR A 83 -4.89 -12.66 -14.96
N ASN A 84 -3.67 -12.46 -15.45
CA ASN A 84 -2.48 -12.27 -14.61
C ASN A 84 -2.53 -10.98 -13.77
N THR A 85 -3.40 -10.00 -14.11
CA THR A 85 -3.55 -8.78 -13.31
C THR A 85 -4.52 -8.94 -12.13
N ILE A 86 -5.28 -10.02 -12.05
CA ILE A 86 -6.39 -10.20 -11.09
C ILE A 86 -5.94 -10.05 -9.64
N THR A 87 -4.84 -10.68 -9.24
CA THR A 87 -4.28 -10.52 -7.90
C THR A 87 -3.96 -9.05 -7.60
N GLY A 88 -3.33 -8.34 -8.54
CA GLY A 88 -2.99 -6.92 -8.37
C GLY A 88 -4.24 -6.03 -8.30
N ILE A 89 -5.29 -6.34 -9.05
CA ILE A 89 -6.58 -5.62 -8.98
C ILE A 89 -7.24 -5.83 -7.61
N ALA A 90 -7.31 -7.08 -7.13
CA ALA A 90 -7.88 -7.40 -5.83
C ALA A 90 -7.11 -6.73 -4.68
N ASP A 91 -5.78 -6.71 -4.77
CA ASP A 91 -4.89 -6.03 -3.83
C ASP A 91 -5.14 -4.50 -3.80
N ALA A 92 -5.26 -3.89 -4.98
CA ALA A 92 -5.59 -2.47 -5.09
C ALA A 92 -6.98 -2.14 -4.52
N MET A 93 -7.96 -3.04 -4.69
CA MET A 93 -9.32 -2.83 -4.17
C MET A 93 -9.35 -2.83 -2.65
N ILE A 94 -8.75 -3.82 -2.01
CA ILE A 94 -8.80 -3.94 -0.55
C ILE A 94 -7.99 -2.83 0.14
N ASP A 95 -6.91 -2.36 -0.50
CA ASP A 95 -6.04 -1.29 0.00
C ASP A 95 -6.41 0.11 -0.53
N SER A 96 -7.54 0.23 -1.21
CA SER A 96 -8.05 1.52 -1.71
C SER A 96 -7.03 2.28 -2.58
N THR A 97 -6.30 1.57 -3.45
CA THR A 97 -5.27 2.15 -4.32
C THR A 97 -5.85 2.48 -5.69
N PRO A 98 -5.79 3.74 -6.15
CA PRO A 98 -6.34 4.12 -7.45
C PRO A 98 -5.46 3.63 -8.60
N ILE A 99 -5.92 2.64 -9.34
CA ILE A 99 -5.30 2.19 -10.58
C ILE A 99 -6.34 2.02 -11.69
N VAL A 100 -5.93 2.23 -12.93
CA VAL A 100 -6.71 1.91 -14.13
C VAL A 100 -5.97 0.83 -14.90
N VAL A 101 -6.61 -0.34 -15.00
CA VAL A 101 -6.11 -1.47 -15.78
C VAL A 101 -6.82 -1.49 -17.12
N ILE A 102 -6.05 -1.39 -18.20
CA ILE A 102 -6.53 -1.43 -19.58
C ILE A 102 -6.04 -2.75 -20.17
N ALA A 103 -6.98 -3.64 -20.47
CA ALA A 103 -6.68 -4.92 -21.09
C ALA A 103 -7.23 -4.97 -22.52
N GLY A 104 -6.46 -5.52 -23.44
CA GLY A 104 -6.97 -5.83 -24.77
C GLY A 104 -8.03 -6.92 -24.72
N GLN A 105 -8.90 -6.96 -25.73
CA GLN A 105 -9.91 -8.00 -25.90
C GLN A 105 -9.99 -8.40 -27.38
N VAL A 106 -10.51 -9.58 -27.64
CA VAL A 106 -10.84 -10.00 -29.01
C VAL A 106 -11.84 -9.03 -29.67
N GLY A 107 -11.94 -9.05 -30.98
CA GLY A 107 -12.96 -8.25 -31.66
C GLY A 107 -14.38 -8.65 -31.25
N THR A 108 -15.31 -7.70 -31.23
CA THR A 108 -16.68 -7.90 -30.74
C THR A 108 -17.43 -9.05 -31.43
N GLY A 109 -17.10 -9.40 -32.68
CA GLY A 109 -17.67 -10.55 -33.38
C GLY A 109 -17.22 -11.93 -32.86
N PHE A 110 -16.21 -11.98 -31.99
CA PHE A 110 -15.69 -13.21 -31.38
C PHE A 110 -16.04 -13.35 -29.91
N LEU A 111 -16.68 -12.37 -29.31
CA LEU A 111 -17.06 -12.42 -27.90
C LEU A 111 -18.10 -13.53 -27.66
N GLY A 112 -17.83 -14.36 -26.64
CA GLY A 112 -18.68 -15.49 -26.26
C GLY A 112 -18.56 -16.70 -27.20
N THR A 113 -17.48 -16.80 -27.98
CA THR A 113 -17.24 -17.91 -28.92
C THR A 113 -16.08 -18.82 -28.51
N ASP A 114 -15.51 -18.63 -27.31
CA ASP A 114 -14.28 -19.30 -26.86
C ASP A 114 -13.09 -19.04 -27.82
N ALA A 115 -13.01 -17.82 -28.36
CA ALA A 115 -11.94 -17.43 -29.24
C ALA A 115 -10.57 -17.47 -28.55
N PHE A 116 -9.50 -17.61 -29.32
CA PHE A 116 -8.15 -17.64 -28.78
C PHE A 116 -7.84 -16.41 -27.92
N GLN A 117 -7.46 -16.64 -26.67
CA GLN A 117 -7.17 -15.61 -25.65
C GLN A 117 -8.39 -14.72 -25.32
N GLU A 118 -9.62 -15.20 -25.51
CA GLU A 118 -10.81 -14.57 -24.96
C GLU A 118 -10.95 -14.94 -23.47
N VAL A 119 -11.44 -13.99 -22.68
CA VAL A 119 -11.90 -14.21 -21.31
C VAL A 119 -12.93 -13.15 -20.95
N ASP A 120 -13.95 -13.50 -20.19
CA ASP A 120 -14.91 -12.52 -19.62
C ASP A 120 -14.26 -11.72 -18.48
N LEU A 121 -13.41 -10.76 -18.86
CA LEU A 121 -12.68 -9.94 -17.90
C LEU A 121 -13.62 -9.09 -17.04
N VAL A 122 -14.69 -8.56 -17.60
CA VAL A 122 -15.68 -7.77 -16.84
C VAL A 122 -16.32 -8.62 -15.76
N GLY A 123 -16.75 -9.84 -16.08
CA GLY A 123 -17.33 -10.77 -15.11
C GLY A 123 -16.35 -11.15 -13.99
N ILE A 124 -15.09 -11.43 -14.34
CA ILE A 124 -14.04 -11.78 -13.36
C ILE A 124 -13.71 -10.61 -12.42
N THR A 125 -13.67 -9.38 -12.91
CA THR A 125 -13.23 -8.22 -12.13
C THR A 125 -14.36 -7.50 -11.40
N GLN A 126 -15.61 -7.81 -11.67
CA GLN A 126 -16.76 -7.18 -11.04
C GLN A 126 -16.71 -7.15 -9.50
N PRO A 127 -16.33 -8.23 -8.79
CA PRO A 127 -16.27 -8.24 -7.33
C PRO A 127 -15.00 -7.58 -6.75
N ILE A 128 -14.01 -7.27 -7.56
CA ILE A 128 -12.68 -6.79 -7.12
C ILE A 128 -12.29 -5.43 -7.72
N ALA A 129 -13.21 -4.75 -8.39
CA ALA A 129 -12.99 -3.42 -8.96
C ALA A 129 -14.15 -2.49 -8.65
N LYS A 130 -13.90 -1.18 -8.60
CA LYS A 130 -14.95 -0.17 -8.43
C LYS A 130 -15.87 -0.09 -9.65
N TRP A 131 -15.30 -0.32 -10.82
CA TRP A 131 -16.00 -0.35 -12.10
C TRP A 131 -15.20 -1.16 -13.12
N SER A 132 -15.92 -1.97 -13.90
CA SER A 132 -15.38 -2.70 -15.03
C SER A 132 -16.25 -2.42 -16.26
N TYR A 133 -15.61 -2.09 -17.38
CA TYR A 133 -16.32 -1.72 -18.59
C TYR A 133 -15.64 -2.24 -19.86
N GLN A 134 -16.44 -2.79 -20.78
CA GLN A 134 -15.95 -3.25 -22.08
C GLN A 134 -16.17 -2.18 -23.15
N ILE A 135 -15.08 -1.62 -23.67
CA ILE A 135 -15.08 -0.64 -24.76
C ILE A 135 -15.24 -1.38 -26.09
N ARG A 136 -16.41 -1.28 -26.72
CA ARG A 136 -16.78 -1.98 -27.94
C ARG A 136 -16.70 -1.13 -29.20
N ARG A 137 -16.64 0.19 -29.08
CA ARG A 137 -16.63 1.16 -30.17
C ARG A 137 -15.59 2.24 -29.91
N ALA A 138 -14.93 2.73 -30.97
CA ALA A 138 -13.92 3.78 -30.85
C ALA A 138 -14.48 5.09 -30.25
N GLU A 139 -15.75 5.41 -30.50
CA GLU A 139 -16.38 6.63 -30.01
C GLU A 139 -16.55 6.66 -28.48
N ASP A 140 -16.54 5.49 -27.82
CA ASP A 140 -16.70 5.38 -26.37
C ASP A 140 -15.38 5.59 -25.61
N VAL A 141 -14.22 5.58 -26.29
CA VAL A 141 -12.89 5.56 -25.66
C VAL A 141 -12.66 6.77 -24.75
N ALA A 142 -12.85 7.99 -25.26
CA ALA A 142 -12.55 9.20 -24.48
C ALA A 142 -13.44 9.30 -23.23
N TRP A 143 -14.71 8.96 -23.37
CA TRP A 143 -15.65 8.90 -22.25
C TRP A 143 -15.28 7.82 -21.24
N ALA A 144 -14.94 6.62 -21.68
CA ALA A 144 -14.60 5.50 -20.81
C ALA A 144 -13.35 5.79 -19.98
N ILE A 145 -12.32 6.38 -20.60
CA ILE A 145 -11.08 6.78 -19.89
C ILE A 145 -11.39 7.88 -18.86
N ALA A 146 -12.09 8.95 -19.23
CA ALA A 146 -12.42 10.02 -18.28
C ALA A 146 -13.20 9.48 -17.08
N ARG A 147 -14.18 8.61 -17.35
CA ARG A 147 -14.99 7.96 -16.32
C ARG A 147 -14.16 7.02 -15.43
N ALA A 148 -13.23 6.26 -16.00
CA ALA A 148 -12.34 5.37 -15.27
C ALA A 148 -11.47 6.12 -14.27
N PHE A 149 -10.84 7.21 -14.70
CA PHE A 149 -10.01 8.04 -13.84
C PHE A 149 -10.80 8.72 -12.72
N TYR A 150 -11.99 9.24 -13.05
CA TYR A 150 -12.88 9.82 -12.06
C TYR A 150 -13.29 8.81 -10.99
N ILE A 151 -13.73 7.60 -11.38
CA ILE A 151 -14.16 6.57 -10.43
C ILE A 151 -12.96 6.05 -9.61
N ALA A 152 -11.80 5.84 -10.25
CA ALA A 152 -10.62 5.32 -9.56
C ALA A 152 -10.14 6.26 -8.44
N SER A 153 -10.17 7.57 -8.66
CA SER A 153 -9.60 8.56 -7.74
C SER A 153 -10.60 9.21 -6.78
N SER A 154 -11.91 9.13 -7.05
CA SER A 154 -12.92 9.82 -6.24
C SER A 154 -13.51 8.94 -5.14
N GLY A 155 -13.98 9.56 -4.05
CA GLY A 155 -14.49 8.86 -2.89
C GLY A 155 -13.40 8.01 -2.23
N ARG A 156 -13.76 6.80 -1.79
CA ARG A 156 -12.76 5.79 -1.44
C ARG A 156 -12.08 5.34 -2.75
N PRO A 157 -10.79 5.60 -2.95
CA PRO A 157 -10.10 5.23 -4.19
C PRO A 157 -10.08 3.71 -4.41
N GLY A 158 -9.78 3.29 -5.64
CA GLY A 158 -9.67 1.87 -5.95
C GLY A 158 -9.50 1.59 -7.45
N PRO A 159 -9.36 0.32 -7.85
CA PRO A 159 -9.10 -0.07 -9.21
C PRO A 159 -10.34 0.07 -10.11
N VAL A 160 -10.08 0.40 -11.36
CA VAL A 160 -11.02 0.35 -12.46
C VAL A 160 -10.44 -0.46 -13.61
N VAL A 161 -11.25 -1.26 -14.27
CA VAL A 161 -10.84 -2.14 -15.37
C VAL A 161 -11.54 -1.78 -16.66
N LEU A 162 -10.77 -1.58 -17.71
CA LEU A 162 -11.26 -1.34 -19.07
C LEU A 162 -10.85 -2.51 -19.97
N ASP A 163 -11.84 -3.16 -20.57
CA ASP A 163 -11.68 -4.28 -21.49
C ASP A 163 -11.85 -3.76 -22.92
N PHE A 164 -10.75 -3.60 -23.68
CA PHE A 164 -10.70 -2.84 -24.92
C PHE A 164 -10.75 -3.75 -26.16
N ALA A 165 -11.93 -3.88 -26.76
CA ALA A 165 -12.15 -4.73 -27.92
C ALA A 165 -11.28 -4.31 -29.13
N LYS A 166 -10.70 -5.28 -29.85
CA LYS A 166 -9.74 -5.04 -30.92
C LYS A 166 -10.32 -4.23 -32.09
N ASN A 167 -11.59 -4.42 -32.45
CA ASN A 167 -12.25 -3.59 -33.46
C ASN A 167 -12.33 -2.13 -33.02
N ALA A 168 -12.64 -1.85 -31.75
CA ALA A 168 -12.70 -0.50 -31.22
C ALA A 168 -11.35 0.21 -31.24
N GLN A 169 -10.22 -0.53 -31.17
CA GLN A 169 -8.89 0.04 -31.28
C GLN A 169 -8.58 0.56 -32.70
N VAL A 170 -9.08 -0.11 -33.74
CA VAL A 170 -8.77 0.22 -35.14
C VAL A 170 -9.83 1.06 -35.85
N GLU A 171 -11.06 1.04 -35.35
CA GLU A 171 -12.15 1.89 -35.83
C GLU A 171 -11.78 3.37 -35.74
N LYS A 172 -12.31 4.18 -36.67
CA LYS A 172 -12.08 5.62 -36.68
C LYS A 172 -13.21 6.38 -36.00
N THR A 173 -12.81 7.34 -35.17
CA THR A 173 -13.72 8.21 -34.44
C THR A 173 -13.27 9.67 -34.48
N LYS A 174 -14.19 10.57 -34.22
CA LYS A 174 -13.89 11.96 -33.93
C LYS A 174 -13.50 12.07 -32.45
N TYR A 175 -12.27 12.49 -32.21
CA TYR A 175 -11.80 12.67 -30.83
C TYR A 175 -12.17 14.05 -30.29
N GLU A 176 -12.74 14.06 -29.10
CA GLU A 176 -12.94 15.26 -28.27
C GLU A 176 -12.41 14.98 -26.86
N PRO A 177 -11.46 15.79 -26.33
CA PRO A 177 -11.02 15.65 -24.96
C PRO A 177 -12.22 15.65 -24.01
N THR A 178 -12.29 14.67 -23.14
CA THR A 178 -13.44 14.47 -22.23
C THR A 178 -12.96 14.49 -20.80
N GLN A 179 -13.64 15.26 -19.95
CA GLN A 179 -13.48 15.27 -18.51
C GLN A 179 -14.76 14.76 -17.86
N GLN A 180 -14.65 13.92 -16.85
CA GLN A 180 -15.79 13.46 -16.08
C GLN A 180 -15.80 14.18 -14.73
N GLU A 181 -16.84 14.92 -14.43
CA GLU A 181 -16.99 15.65 -13.16
C GLU A 181 -18.15 15.09 -12.31
N PHE A 182 -19.09 14.43 -12.93
CA PHE A 182 -20.31 13.97 -12.28
C PHE A 182 -20.82 12.68 -12.91
N ILE A 183 -21.24 11.73 -12.06
CA ILE A 183 -21.96 10.52 -12.47
C ILE A 183 -23.26 10.48 -11.68
N ARG A 184 -24.39 10.42 -12.38
CA ARG A 184 -25.71 10.32 -11.75
C ARG A 184 -25.74 9.17 -10.73
N SER A 185 -26.24 9.44 -9.53
CA SER A 185 -26.37 8.49 -8.43
C SER A 185 -25.03 7.99 -7.84
N TYR A 186 -23.90 8.62 -8.19
CA TYR A 186 -22.61 8.37 -7.52
C TYR A 186 -22.22 9.61 -6.73
N VAL A 187 -22.22 9.48 -5.40
CA VAL A 187 -21.83 10.52 -4.45
C VAL A 187 -20.50 10.11 -3.84
N PRO A 188 -19.36 10.50 -4.43
CA PRO A 188 -18.04 10.05 -3.98
C PRO A 188 -17.65 10.61 -2.62
N VAL A 189 -18.10 11.80 -2.28
CA VAL A 189 -17.84 12.44 -0.99
C VAL A 189 -19.19 12.81 -0.38
N PRO A 190 -19.58 12.16 0.72
CA PRO A 190 -20.78 12.55 1.46
C PRO A 190 -20.68 13.97 1.97
N ASP A 191 -21.81 14.67 2.02
CA ASP A 191 -21.89 15.96 2.70
C ASP A 191 -21.63 15.77 4.20
N THR A 192 -20.79 16.63 4.76
CA THR A 192 -20.49 16.59 6.19
C THR A 192 -21.65 17.20 6.97
N ASP A 193 -22.23 16.43 7.87
CA ASP A 193 -23.30 16.86 8.74
C ASP A 193 -22.78 17.74 9.89
N GLU A 194 -23.28 18.97 10.02
CA GLU A 194 -22.86 19.90 11.06
C GLU A 194 -23.20 19.42 12.49
N GLU A 195 -24.29 18.66 12.66
CA GLU A 195 -24.68 18.14 13.97
C GLU A 195 -23.68 17.07 14.42
N SER A 196 -23.25 16.19 13.52
CA SER A 196 -22.22 15.18 13.82
C SER A 196 -20.86 15.82 14.13
N VAL A 197 -20.50 16.91 13.45
CA VAL A 197 -19.28 17.68 13.73
C VAL A 197 -19.34 18.30 15.14
N LYS A 198 -20.46 18.94 15.51
CA LYS A 198 -20.67 19.53 16.84
C LYS A 198 -20.65 18.45 17.94
N ALA A 199 -21.36 17.34 17.73
CA ALA A 199 -21.40 16.23 18.67
C ALA A 199 -20.02 15.59 18.88
N ALA A 200 -19.25 15.39 17.81
CA ALA A 200 -17.89 14.88 17.89
C ALA A 200 -16.98 15.82 18.68
N ALA A 201 -17.03 17.13 18.39
CA ALA A 201 -16.26 18.13 19.11
C ALA A 201 -16.62 18.20 20.60
N GLU A 202 -17.92 18.12 20.94
CA GLU A 202 -18.37 18.08 22.32
C GLU A 202 -17.85 16.85 23.06
N LEU A 203 -17.94 15.69 22.44
CA LEU A 203 -17.45 14.43 23.01
C LEU A 203 -15.94 14.47 23.24
N ILE A 204 -15.16 15.02 22.31
CA ILE A 204 -13.71 15.16 22.44
C ILE A 204 -13.36 16.19 23.54
N ASN A 205 -14.05 17.34 23.58
CA ASN A 205 -13.81 18.37 24.59
C ASN A 205 -14.04 17.90 26.03
N ASN A 206 -14.85 16.87 26.23
CA ASN A 206 -15.17 16.27 27.54
C ASN A 206 -14.46 14.92 27.77
N ALA A 207 -13.58 14.49 26.87
CA ALA A 207 -12.91 13.20 27.00
C ALA A 207 -11.82 13.23 28.07
N GLU A 208 -11.74 12.18 28.89
CA GLU A 208 -10.68 11.99 29.89
C GLU A 208 -9.48 11.22 29.33
N ARG A 209 -9.74 10.19 28.52
CA ARG A 209 -8.73 9.28 27.95
C ARG A 209 -9.01 9.05 26.47
N PRO A 210 -8.81 10.06 25.60
CA PRO A 210 -8.98 9.90 24.17
C PRO A 210 -7.79 9.14 23.55
N LEU A 211 -8.05 8.31 22.53
CA LEU A 211 -7.04 7.66 21.70
C LEU A 211 -7.45 7.81 20.24
N VAL A 212 -6.53 8.32 19.41
CA VAL A 212 -6.75 8.47 17.97
C VAL A 212 -6.13 7.28 17.24
N LEU A 213 -6.91 6.65 16.36
CA LEU A 213 -6.45 5.62 15.45
C LEU A 213 -6.31 6.21 14.05
N VAL A 214 -5.08 6.22 13.55
CA VAL A 214 -4.72 6.84 12.28
C VAL A 214 -4.67 5.77 11.19
N GLY A 215 -5.60 5.85 10.23
CA GLY A 215 -5.64 4.95 9.08
C GLY A 215 -5.10 5.58 7.80
N GLN A 216 -5.10 4.79 6.73
CA GLN A 216 -4.64 5.19 5.40
C GLN A 216 -5.45 6.38 4.83
N GLY A 217 -6.71 6.55 5.25
CA GLY A 217 -7.56 7.66 4.78
C GLY A 217 -6.96 9.04 5.02
N VAL A 218 -6.08 9.19 6.01
CA VAL A 218 -5.32 10.43 6.24
C VAL A 218 -4.35 10.72 5.09
N GLU A 219 -3.61 9.69 4.65
CA GLU A 219 -2.69 9.79 3.51
C GLU A 219 -3.43 9.99 2.19
N LEU A 220 -4.51 9.24 1.97
CA LEU A 220 -5.34 9.34 0.76
C LEU A 220 -6.02 10.70 0.64
N GLY A 221 -6.48 11.25 1.76
CA GLY A 221 -7.09 12.58 1.83
C GLY A 221 -6.09 13.74 1.92
N SER A 222 -4.77 13.46 1.94
CA SER A 222 -3.72 14.46 2.15
C SER A 222 -4.03 15.38 3.36
N ALA A 223 -4.41 14.74 4.49
CA ALA A 223 -4.90 15.39 5.71
C ALA A 223 -3.91 15.31 6.89
N GLN A 224 -2.62 15.12 6.61
CA GLN A 224 -1.59 14.93 7.64
C GLN A 224 -1.44 16.16 8.54
N GLU A 225 -1.47 17.36 7.96
CA GLU A 225 -1.36 18.60 8.71
C GLU A 225 -2.62 18.83 9.58
N GLU A 226 -3.81 18.56 9.04
CA GLU A 226 -5.06 18.67 9.78
C GLU A 226 -5.10 17.64 10.93
N LEU A 227 -4.60 16.43 10.71
CA LEU A 227 -4.47 15.43 11.77
C LEU A 227 -3.52 15.92 12.87
N ARG A 228 -2.36 16.46 12.50
CA ARG A 228 -1.38 16.99 13.47
C ARG A 228 -1.99 18.08 14.33
N ILE A 229 -2.63 19.07 13.71
CA ILE A 229 -3.29 20.18 14.43
C ILE A 229 -4.42 19.65 15.33
N PHE A 230 -5.19 18.67 14.85
CA PHE A 230 -6.29 18.04 15.58
C PHE A 230 -5.81 17.36 16.86
N ILE A 231 -4.77 16.51 16.78
CA ILE A 231 -4.25 15.79 17.95
C ILE A 231 -3.51 16.71 18.92
N GLU A 232 -2.75 17.68 18.42
CA GLU A 232 -2.01 18.64 19.25
C GLU A 232 -2.94 19.58 20.03
N LYS A 233 -4.04 20.05 19.42
CA LYS A 233 -4.97 20.98 20.04
C LYS A 233 -5.62 20.40 21.30
N ALA A 234 -5.96 19.11 21.27
CA ALA A 234 -6.61 18.43 22.38
C ALA A 234 -5.67 17.45 23.12
N ASP A 235 -4.35 17.46 22.83
CA ASP A 235 -3.31 16.63 23.48
C ASP A 235 -3.68 15.14 23.49
N MET A 236 -4.03 14.61 22.31
CA MET A 236 -4.53 13.24 22.14
C MET A 236 -3.44 12.30 21.62
N PRO A 237 -3.08 11.24 22.35
CA PRO A 237 -2.16 10.22 21.83
C PRO A 237 -2.78 9.52 20.61
N ALA A 238 -1.94 9.15 19.65
CA ALA A 238 -2.34 8.54 18.39
C ALA A 238 -1.54 7.26 18.13
N GLY A 239 -2.21 6.22 17.61
CA GLY A 239 -1.59 5.01 17.09
C GLY A 239 -1.92 4.85 15.61
N CYS A 240 -0.95 4.42 14.80
CA CYS A 240 -1.12 4.25 13.36
C CYS A 240 -1.44 2.79 13.01
N THR A 241 -2.38 2.56 12.10
CA THR A 241 -2.51 1.24 11.46
C THR A 241 -1.32 1.01 10.51
N LEU A 242 -1.09 -0.22 10.05
CA LEU A 242 -0.01 -0.51 9.11
C LEU A 242 -0.03 0.43 7.89
N LEU A 243 -1.19 0.63 7.27
CA LEU A 243 -1.36 1.53 6.12
C LEU A 243 -1.49 3.02 6.52
N GLY A 244 -1.62 3.32 7.79
CA GLY A 244 -1.61 4.68 8.34
C GLY A 244 -0.23 5.14 8.79
N LEU A 245 0.77 4.27 8.76
CA LEU A 245 2.17 4.67 9.01
C LEU A 245 2.60 5.74 8.00
N SER A 246 3.49 6.63 8.40
CA SER A 246 3.92 7.86 7.70
C SER A 246 2.92 9.02 7.66
N ALA A 247 1.65 8.82 7.99
CA ALA A 247 0.69 9.94 8.15
C ALA A 247 1.04 10.86 9.34
N LEU A 248 1.77 10.34 10.32
CA LEU A 248 2.29 11.09 11.45
C LEU A 248 3.77 10.71 11.64
N PRO A 249 4.71 11.68 11.75
CA PRO A 249 6.11 11.37 11.97
C PRO A 249 6.33 10.46 13.18
N THR A 250 7.28 9.52 13.07
CA THR A 250 7.52 8.52 14.13
C THR A 250 7.99 9.16 15.45
N ASP A 251 8.70 10.28 15.36
CA ASP A 251 9.23 11.03 16.51
C ASP A 251 8.26 12.08 17.08
N HIS A 252 7.05 12.20 16.52
CA HIS A 252 6.05 13.10 17.06
C HIS A 252 5.65 12.69 18.49
N PRO A 253 5.62 13.60 19.49
CA PRO A 253 5.41 13.24 20.91
C PRO A 253 4.11 12.48 21.20
N LEU A 254 3.06 12.74 20.40
CA LEU A 254 1.76 12.07 20.52
C LEU A 254 1.67 10.80 19.68
N ASN A 255 2.65 10.48 18.82
CA ASN A 255 2.69 9.20 18.11
C ASN A 255 3.13 8.09 19.09
N LYS A 256 2.27 7.10 19.30
CA LYS A 256 2.49 5.98 20.21
C LYS A 256 2.85 4.68 19.48
N GLY A 257 3.09 4.76 18.18
CA GLY A 257 3.52 3.64 17.33
C GLY A 257 2.39 2.97 16.58
N MET A 258 2.64 1.74 16.14
CA MET A 258 1.75 0.95 15.31
C MET A 258 0.71 0.21 16.15
N LEU A 259 -0.52 0.10 15.62
CA LEU A 259 -1.63 -0.68 16.15
C LEU A 259 -1.72 -2.06 15.48
N GLY A 260 -2.40 -2.98 16.13
CA GLY A 260 -2.79 -4.26 15.57
C GLY A 260 -1.92 -5.43 16.02
N MET A 261 -2.07 -6.57 15.36
CA MET A 261 -1.51 -7.87 15.76
C MET A 261 -0.01 -7.83 16.10
N HIS A 262 0.77 -7.12 15.31
CA HIS A 262 2.21 -6.91 15.51
C HIS A 262 2.54 -5.44 15.85
N GLY A 263 1.55 -4.70 16.37
CA GLY A 263 1.72 -3.32 16.80
C GLY A 263 2.52 -3.17 18.09
N ASN A 264 2.70 -1.92 18.51
CA ASN A 264 3.36 -1.59 19.77
C ASN A 264 2.46 -1.93 20.98
N LEU A 265 3.09 -2.26 22.10
CA LEU A 265 2.40 -2.68 23.32
C LEU A 265 1.48 -1.57 23.87
N GLY A 266 2.00 -0.34 23.95
CA GLY A 266 1.28 0.81 24.50
C GLY A 266 -0.06 1.09 23.83
N PRO A 267 -0.12 1.37 22.52
CA PRO A 267 -1.36 1.68 21.85
C PRO A 267 -2.36 0.52 21.83
N ASN A 268 -1.91 -0.73 21.73
CA ASN A 268 -2.79 -1.88 21.77
C ASN A 268 -3.45 -2.07 23.15
N ILE A 269 -2.70 -2.00 24.24
CA ILE A 269 -3.25 -2.10 25.59
C ILE A 269 -4.20 -0.93 25.87
N ASN A 270 -3.80 0.28 25.50
CA ASN A 270 -4.57 1.48 25.79
C ASN A 270 -5.82 1.63 24.91
N THR A 271 -5.95 0.89 23.81
CA THR A 271 -7.21 0.74 23.07
C THR A 271 -8.32 0.19 23.98
N ASN A 272 -8.02 -0.79 24.84
CA ASN A 272 -8.98 -1.33 25.80
C ASN A 272 -9.02 -0.58 27.15
N LYS A 273 -8.28 0.54 27.29
CA LYS A 273 -8.31 1.41 28.48
C LYS A 273 -8.83 2.82 28.18
N CYS A 274 -8.85 3.24 26.92
CA CYS A 274 -9.38 4.54 26.53
C CYS A 274 -10.87 4.67 26.87
N ARG A 275 -11.38 5.90 26.96
CA ARG A 275 -12.81 6.20 27.14
C ARG A 275 -13.44 6.76 25.88
N LEU A 276 -12.61 7.27 25.00
CA LEU A 276 -12.99 7.75 23.68
C LEU A 276 -12.00 7.21 22.64
N LEU A 277 -12.50 6.46 21.68
CA LEU A 277 -11.76 5.97 20.52
C LEU A 277 -12.13 6.79 19.30
N ILE A 278 -11.15 7.40 18.65
CA ILE A 278 -11.35 8.28 17.49
C ILE A 278 -10.65 7.63 16.31
N ALA A 279 -11.42 6.99 15.43
CA ALA A 279 -10.89 6.36 14.23
C ALA A 279 -10.92 7.35 13.06
N VAL A 280 -9.80 7.56 12.39
CA VAL A 280 -9.65 8.50 11.27
C VAL A 280 -9.21 7.74 10.03
N GLY A 281 -10.11 7.58 9.05
CA GLY A 281 -9.83 6.94 7.78
C GLY A 281 -9.32 5.49 7.89
N MET A 282 -9.93 4.68 8.76
CA MET A 282 -9.58 3.28 8.96
C MET A 282 -10.84 2.41 9.10
N ARG A 283 -10.76 1.16 8.63
CA ARG A 283 -11.92 0.27 8.46
C ARG A 283 -12.14 -0.76 9.58
N PHE A 284 -11.40 -0.70 10.68
CA PHE A 284 -11.48 -1.67 11.78
C PHE A 284 -11.34 -3.13 11.31
N ASP A 285 -10.30 -3.43 10.53
CA ASP A 285 -10.02 -4.80 10.08
C ASP A 285 -9.56 -5.70 11.24
N ASP A 286 -9.60 -7.02 11.00
CA ASP A 286 -9.29 -8.05 11.99
C ASP A 286 -7.85 -8.00 12.51
N ARG A 287 -6.90 -7.49 11.71
CA ARG A 287 -5.50 -7.35 12.12
C ARG A 287 -5.32 -6.24 13.14
N VAL A 288 -6.18 -5.21 13.11
CA VAL A 288 -6.18 -4.13 14.10
C VAL A 288 -7.04 -4.48 15.31
N THR A 289 -8.21 -5.06 15.09
CA THR A 289 -9.17 -5.27 16.18
C THR A 289 -8.93 -6.54 17.01
N GLY A 290 -8.33 -7.55 16.40
CA GLY A 290 -8.33 -8.88 16.99
C GLY A 290 -9.78 -9.34 17.30
N ASN A 291 -10.03 -9.87 18.48
CA ASN A 291 -11.34 -10.35 18.90
C ASN A 291 -12.34 -9.19 19.12
N LEU A 292 -13.27 -9.03 18.17
CA LEU A 292 -14.30 -7.99 18.23
C LEU A 292 -15.17 -8.02 19.49
N ALA A 293 -15.34 -9.18 20.12
CA ALA A 293 -16.12 -9.30 21.36
C ALA A 293 -15.50 -8.54 22.54
N THR A 294 -14.19 -8.30 22.49
CA THR A 294 -13.43 -7.64 23.56
C THR A 294 -12.80 -6.30 23.15
N TYR A 295 -12.94 -5.90 21.88
CA TYR A 295 -12.30 -4.70 21.37
C TYR A 295 -13.03 -3.43 21.80
N ALA A 296 -12.35 -2.56 22.53
CA ALA A 296 -12.76 -1.21 22.93
C ALA A 296 -14.21 -1.08 23.50
N LYS A 297 -14.74 -2.12 24.16
CA LYS A 297 -16.13 -2.16 24.65
C LYS A 297 -16.47 -1.09 25.70
N GLN A 298 -15.48 -0.55 26.37
CA GLN A 298 -15.59 0.49 27.40
C GLN A 298 -15.59 1.92 26.82
N ALA A 299 -15.24 2.08 25.54
CA ALA A 299 -15.07 3.37 24.90
C ALA A 299 -16.30 3.77 24.08
N LYS A 300 -16.57 5.07 24.02
CA LYS A 300 -17.35 5.65 22.92
C LYS A 300 -16.48 5.73 21.67
N VAL A 301 -17.08 5.63 20.50
CA VAL A 301 -16.37 5.58 19.22
C VAL A 301 -16.83 6.72 18.30
N ILE A 302 -15.86 7.55 17.87
CA ILE A 302 -16.06 8.49 16.76
C ILE A 302 -15.36 7.91 15.53
N HIS A 303 -16.02 7.90 14.38
CA HIS A 303 -15.46 7.41 13.14
C HIS A 303 -15.53 8.48 12.04
N PHE A 304 -14.35 8.95 11.61
CA PHE A 304 -14.18 9.81 10.45
C PHE A 304 -13.90 8.93 9.24
N ASP A 305 -14.81 8.91 8.28
CA ASP A 305 -14.61 8.14 7.04
C ASP A 305 -15.31 8.81 5.85
N ILE A 306 -14.80 8.54 4.66
CA ILE A 306 -15.40 8.96 3.40
C ILE A 306 -16.44 7.94 2.90
N ASP A 307 -16.31 6.67 3.34
CA ASP A 307 -17.15 5.56 2.90
C ASP A 307 -18.20 5.21 3.96
N PRO A 308 -19.48 5.57 3.74
CA PRO A 308 -20.54 5.26 4.70
C PRO A 308 -20.74 3.76 4.95
N ALA A 309 -20.27 2.89 4.02
CA ALA A 309 -20.36 1.43 4.18
C ALA A 309 -19.41 0.86 5.26
N GLU A 310 -18.39 1.61 5.66
CA GLU A 310 -17.48 1.20 6.74
C GLU A 310 -18.06 1.51 8.14
N VAL A 311 -19.04 2.42 8.24
CA VAL A 311 -19.65 2.79 9.52
C VAL A 311 -20.51 1.65 10.07
N ASN A 312 -20.28 1.28 11.34
CA ASN A 312 -20.95 0.16 12.01
C ASN A 312 -20.73 -1.23 11.40
N LYS A 313 -19.78 -1.39 10.49
CA LYS A 313 -19.51 -2.66 9.82
C LYS A 313 -18.90 -3.70 10.79
N ASN A 314 -17.85 -3.33 11.50
CA ASN A 314 -17.13 -4.21 12.43
C ASN A 314 -17.23 -3.73 13.89
N VAL A 315 -17.17 -2.44 14.11
CA VAL A 315 -17.24 -1.80 15.45
C VAL A 315 -18.43 -0.86 15.47
N LYS A 316 -19.22 -0.91 16.56
CA LYS A 316 -20.33 0.02 16.75
C LYS A 316 -19.79 1.45 16.94
N VAL A 317 -20.32 2.39 16.19
CA VAL A 317 -19.93 3.80 16.19
C VAL A 317 -20.99 4.62 16.91
N ASP A 318 -20.59 5.49 17.84
CA ASP A 318 -21.48 6.44 18.51
C ASP A 318 -21.72 7.68 17.66
N ILE A 319 -20.66 8.21 17.02
CA ILE A 319 -20.73 9.36 16.12
C ILE A 319 -19.94 9.06 14.85
N ALA A 320 -20.63 9.11 13.70
CA ALA A 320 -19.98 9.04 12.39
C ALA A 320 -19.84 10.45 11.82
N VAL A 321 -18.62 10.88 11.50
CA VAL A 321 -18.32 12.12 10.80
C VAL A 321 -17.94 11.78 9.38
N LEU A 322 -18.95 11.73 8.51
CA LEU A 322 -18.77 11.38 7.09
C LEU A 322 -18.27 12.58 6.29
N GLY A 323 -17.40 12.29 5.31
CA GLY A 323 -16.87 13.29 4.39
C GLY A 323 -15.38 13.15 4.12
N ASP A 324 -14.86 14.11 3.41
CA ASP A 324 -13.43 14.25 3.14
C ASP A 324 -12.65 14.45 4.45
N CYS A 325 -11.60 13.65 4.66
CA CYS A 325 -10.84 13.61 5.91
C CYS A 325 -10.26 14.97 6.29
N LYS A 326 -9.71 15.70 5.32
CA LYS A 326 -9.12 17.02 5.51
C LYS A 326 -10.16 18.03 6.00
N LYS A 327 -11.32 18.06 5.35
CA LYS A 327 -12.41 18.99 5.68
C LYS A 327 -13.04 18.65 7.03
N THR A 328 -13.30 17.38 7.29
CA THR A 328 -13.96 16.93 8.53
C THR A 328 -13.07 17.14 9.76
N LEU A 329 -11.77 16.83 9.67
CA LEU A 329 -10.82 17.12 10.73
C LEU A 329 -10.70 18.63 10.99
N ALA A 330 -10.60 19.45 9.95
CA ALA A 330 -10.56 20.91 10.10
C ALA A 330 -11.83 21.47 10.77
N ALA A 331 -13.00 20.99 10.36
CA ALA A 331 -14.29 21.42 10.90
C ALA A 331 -14.40 21.10 12.40
N VAL A 332 -14.12 19.85 12.80
CA VAL A 332 -14.15 19.45 14.22
C VAL A 332 -13.09 20.21 15.01
N THR A 333 -11.87 20.34 14.47
CA THR A 333 -10.76 21.08 15.11
C THR A 333 -11.13 22.53 15.40
N GLY A 334 -11.91 23.16 14.52
CA GLY A 334 -12.42 24.54 14.73
C GLY A 334 -13.21 24.69 16.04
N LEU A 335 -13.92 23.65 16.46
CA LEU A 335 -14.77 23.63 17.65
C LEU A 335 -14.08 23.04 18.90
N LEU A 336 -12.87 22.47 18.77
CA LEU A 336 -12.13 21.93 19.91
C LEU A 336 -11.63 23.05 20.82
N LYS A 337 -11.67 22.78 22.11
CA LYS A 337 -10.98 23.56 23.14
C LYS A 337 -9.54 23.03 23.28
N LYS A 338 -8.62 23.91 23.63
CA LYS A 338 -7.27 23.47 24.01
C LYS A 338 -7.37 22.66 25.29
N ASN A 339 -6.86 21.44 25.27
CA ASN A 339 -6.90 20.50 26.39
C ASN A 339 -5.50 19.96 26.71
N ARG A 340 -5.38 19.24 27.82
CA ARG A 340 -4.18 18.54 28.26
C ARG A 340 -4.58 17.20 28.85
N HIS A 341 -3.93 16.13 28.37
CA HIS A 341 -4.13 14.77 28.87
C HIS A 341 -2.79 14.16 29.35
N THR A 342 -1.98 14.96 30.04
CA THR A 342 -0.60 14.61 30.42
C THR A 342 -0.49 13.24 31.11
N GLU A 343 -1.32 12.98 32.13
CA GLU A 343 -1.30 11.68 32.83
C GLU A 343 -1.66 10.51 31.90
N TRP A 344 -2.60 10.73 30.98
CA TRP A 344 -2.99 9.72 30.00
C TRP A 344 -1.88 9.48 28.96
N VAL A 345 -1.29 10.51 28.43
CA VAL A 345 -0.14 10.43 27.50
C VAL A 345 1.05 9.77 28.19
N ASP A 346 1.34 10.13 29.44
CA ASP A 346 2.43 9.56 30.22
C ASP A 346 2.21 8.08 30.58
N SER A 347 0.95 7.61 30.66
CA SER A 347 0.65 6.21 30.91
C SER A 347 1.14 5.24 29.84
N PHE A 348 1.47 5.73 28.64
CA PHE A 348 2.06 4.91 27.59
C PHE A 348 3.53 4.58 27.87
N LYS A 349 4.26 5.42 28.63
CA LYS A 349 5.70 5.25 28.92
C LYS A 349 6.02 3.95 29.64
N GLU A 350 5.10 3.48 30.50
CA GLU A 350 5.27 2.19 31.18
C GLU A 350 5.35 1.04 30.18
N TYR A 351 4.45 1.02 29.19
CA TYR A 351 4.44 0.00 28.14
C TYR A 351 5.57 0.15 27.16
N GLU A 352 5.94 1.38 26.82
CA GLU A 352 7.13 1.69 26.01
C GLU A 352 8.40 1.14 26.66
N ALA A 353 8.56 1.31 27.98
CA ALA A 353 9.71 0.78 28.72
C ALA A 353 9.74 -0.76 28.76
N VAL A 354 8.59 -1.41 28.97
CA VAL A 354 8.49 -2.88 28.95
C VAL A 354 8.80 -3.42 27.54
N GLU A 355 8.26 -2.80 26.51
CA GLU A 355 8.50 -3.21 25.13
C GLU A 355 9.96 -2.98 24.72
N GLU A 356 10.54 -1.86 25.13
CA GLU A 356 11.97 -1.55 24.90
C GLU A 356 12.88 -2.64 25.51
N GLU A 357 12.61 -3.03 26.76
CA GLU A 357 13.43 -4.03 27.46
C GLU A 357 13.28 -5.43 26.87
N LYS A 358 12.02 -5.85 26.61
CA LYS A 358 11.73 -7.24 26.26
C LYS A 358 11.76 -7.55 24.78
N VAL A 359 11.55 -6.56 23.92
CA VAL A 359 11.37 -6.76 22.48
C VAL A 359 12.34 -5.91 21.65
N ILE A 360 12.35 -4.58 21.85
CA ILE A 360 13.08 -3.69 20.94
C ILE A 360 14.58 -3.84 21.13
N ARG A 361 15.06 -3.79 22.37
CA ARG A 361 16.50 -3.93 22.66
C ARG A 361 17.07 -5.30 22.25
N PRO A 362 16.42 -6.44 22.56
CA PRO A 362 16.88 -7.74 22.07
C PRO A 362 16.90 -7.85 20.55
N GLU A 363 15.98 -7.22 19.83
CA GLU A 363 15.94 -7.21 18.38
C GLU A 363 17.01 -6.30 17.78
N LEU A 364 17.24 -5.10 18.33
CA LEU A 364 18.21 -4.14 17.80
C LEU A 364 19.65 -4.36 18.30
N HIS A 365 19.82 -5.08 19.41
CA HIS A 365 21.10 -5.37 20.02
C HIS A 365 21.14 -6.82 20.52
N PRO A 366 20.98 -7.80 19.63
CA PRO A 366 21.00 -9.21 20.03
C PRO A 366 22.35 -9.61 20.60
N ALA A 367 22.33 -10.54 21.57
CA ALA A 367 23.54 -11.05 22.21
C ALA A 367 24.35 -12.01 21.30
N THR A 368 23.79 -12.37 20.14
CA THR A 368 24.44 -13.27 19.17
C THR A 368 25.20 -12.48 18.10
N ASP A 369 26.16 -13.13 17.43
CA ASP A 369 26.88 -12.53 16.31
C ASP A 369 26.04 -12.42 15.04
N SER A 370 24.96 -13.22 14.94
CA SER A 370 24.06 -13.21 13.79
C SER A 370 23.23 -11.91 13.74
N LEU A 371 22.98 -11.44 12.53
CA LEU A 371 22.11 -10.28 12.31
C LEU A 371 20.65 -10.60 12.63
N SER A 372 19.92 -9.66 13.25
CA SER A 372 18.46 -9.68 13.28
C SER A 372 17.87 -8.91 12.10
N MET A 373 16.59 -9.17 11.77
CA MET A 373 15.91 -8.38 10.74
C MET A 373 15.77 -6.91 11.16
N GLY A 374 15.47 -6.66 12.44
CA GLY A 374 15.28 -5.30 12.97
C GLY A 374 16.54 -4.44 12.92
N GLU A 375 17.73 -5.02 13.19
CA GLU A 375 19.01 -4.32 13.03
C GLU A 375 19.22 -3.86 11.60
N VAL A 376 18.98 -4.74 10.62
CA VAL A 376 19.16 -4.41 9.19
C VAL A 376 18.22 -3.28 8.78
N VAL A 377 16.95 -3.38 9.15
CA VAL A 377 15.93 -2.36 8.82
C VAL A 377 16.29 -1.01 9.47
N ARG A 378 16.67 -1.02 10.75
CA ARG A 378 17.05 0.20 11.48
C ARG A 378 18.28 0.84 10.88
N ALA A 379 19.31 0.07 10.55
CA ALA A 379 20.54 0.58 9.95
C ALA A 379 20.29 1.26 8.59
N VAL A 380 19.47 0.67 7.73
CA VAL A 380 19.09 1.29 6.45
C VAL A 380 18.24 2.55 6.66
N SER A 381 17.29 2.54 7.61
CA SER A 381 16.48 3.71 7.95
C SER A 381 17.34 4.89 8.42
N GLU A 382 18.32 4.63 9.28
CA GLU A 382 19.26 5.65 9.79
C GLU A 382 20.18 6.17 8.69
N ALA A 383 20.75 5.28 7.88
CA ALA A 383 21.64 5.65 6.78
C ALA A 383 20.92 6.51 5.71
N THR A 384 19.62 6.31 5.53
CA THR A 384 18.76 7.15 4.67
C THR A 384 18.18 8.36 5.41
N ARG A 385 18.61 8.65 6.62
CA ARG A 385 18.11 9.74 7.49
C ARG A 385 16.60 9.71 7.68
N HIS A 386 16.01 8.51 7.64
CA HIS A 386 14.57 8.27 7.75
C HIS A 386 13.72 8.94 6.64
N GLU A 387 14.33 9.30 5.51
CA GLU A 387 13.66 10.00 4.40
C GLU A 387 13.33 9.10 3.22
N ALA A 388 13.87 7.86 3.16
CA ALA A 388 13.58 6.93 2.09
C ALA A 388 12.10 6.49 2.08
N ILE A 389 11.65 6.03 0.93
CA ILE A 389 10.39 5.32 0.80
C ILE A 389 10.66 3.85 1.14
N LEU A 390 9.98 3.36 2.17
CA LEU A 390 9.93 1.96 2.52
C LEU A 390 8.93 1.25 1.61
N VAL A 391 9.39 0.26 0.87
CA VAL A 391 8.53 -0.74 0.23
C VAL A 391 8.74 -2.07 0.93
N THR A 392 7.70 -2.83 1.19
CA THR A 392 7.83 -4.17 1.77
C THR A 392 7.19 -5.22 0.89
N ASP A 393 7.77 -6.40 0.87
CA ASP A 393 7.04 -7.62 0.55
C ASP A 393 6.25 -8.09 1.77
N VAL A 394 5.67 -9.28 1.74
CA VAL A 394 4.78 -9.78 2.78
C VAL A 394 5.44 -10.88 3.61
N GLY A 395 5.17 -10.86 4.92
CA GLY A 395 5.69 -11.82 5.89
C GLY A 395 6.41 -11.14 7.06
N GLN A 396 7.39 -11.81 7.67
CA GLN A 396 8.17 -11.22 8.77
C GLN A 396 8.87 -9.93 8.34
N ASN A 397 9.43 -9.90 7.13
CA ASN A 397 10.05 -8.70 6.56
C ASN A 397 9.11 -7.48 6.60
N GLN A 398 7.83 -7.65 6.27
CA GLN A 398 6.82 -6.58 6.29
C GLN A 398 6.64 -6.00 7.69
N MET A 399 6.40 -6.87 8.65
CA MET A 399 6.06 -6.46 10.02
C MET A 399 7.26 -5.89 10.75
N ILE A 400 8.43 -6.49 10.60
CA ILE A 400 9.69 -5.97 11.15
C ILE A 400 10.03 -4.63 10.51
N SER A 401 9.92 -4.50 9.19
CA SER A 401 10.18 -3.22 8.52
C SER A 401 9.21 -2.13 8.98
N ALA A 402 7.91 -2.42 9.07
CA ALA A 402 6.92 -1.47 9.54
C ALA A 402 7.20 -0.97 10.98
N ARG A 403 7.74 -1.82 11.85
CA ARG A 403 8.06 -1.49 13.25
C ARG A 403 9.37 -0.73 13.42
N TYR A 404 10.42 -1.12 12.70
CA TYR A 404 11.79 -0.64 12.95
C TYR A 404 12.25 0.44 11.98
N PHE A 405 11.59 0.64 10.84
CA PHE A 405 11.79 1.79 9.99
C PHE A 405 11.14 3.04 10.62
N LYS A 406 11.80 4.19 10.52
CA LYS A 406 11.23 5.47 10.99
C LYS A 406 10.73 6.30 9.82
N TYR A 407 9.65 7.02 10.04
CA TYR A 407 8.98 7.86 9.05
C TYR A 407 9.06 9.32 9.48
N THR A 408 9.68 10.16 8.66
CA THR A 408 9.78 11.61 8.87
C THR A 408 9.02 12.39 7.80
N ARG A 409 8.60 11.70 6.74
CA ARG A 409 7.89 12.26 5.60
C ARG A 409 6.65 11.44 5.28
N GLU A 410 5.65 12.10 4.75
CA GLU A 410 4.42 11.49 4.26
C GLU A 410 4.65 10.56 3.05
N ARG A 411 3.71 9.68 2.77
CA ARG A 411 3.75 8.73 1.65
C ARG A 411 5.07 7.96 1.58
N SER A 412 5.55 7.53 2.75
CA SER A 412 6.84 6.84 2.90
C SER A 412 6.72 5.33 3.09
N ILE A 413 5.51 4.76 3.04
CA ILE A 413 5.30 3.31 3.12
C ILE A 413 4.44 2.81 1.96
N VAL A 414 4.91 1.72 1.33
CA VAL A 414 4.22 0.99 0.26
C VAL A 414 4.23 -0.49 0.62
N THR A 415 3.06 -1.06 0.86
CA THR A 415 2.93 -2.45 1.31
C THR A 415 1.57 -3.02 0.94
N SER A 416 1.45 -4.32 0.71
CA SER A 416 0.18 -5.03 0.56
C SER A 416 -0.39 -5.29 1.96
N GLY A 417 -1.25 -4.38 2.43
CA GLY A 417 -1.74 -4.42 3.82
C GLY A 417 -2.96 -5.32 4.03
N GLY A 418 -3.90 -5.28 3.10
CA GLY A 418 -5.18 -5.98 3.23
C GLY A 418 -5.18 -7.37 2.62
N LEU A 419 -4.66 -7.55 1.39
CA LEU A 419 -4.60 -8.85 0.73
C LEU A 419 -3.38 -9.67 1.19
N GLY A 420 -2.27 -9.01 1.51
CA GLY A 420 -1.07 -9.68 1.95
C GLY A 420 -0.39 -10.46 0.83
N THR A 421 -0.22 -9.84 -0.32
CA THR A 421 0.29 -10.46 -1.55
C THR A 421 1.80 -10.61 -1.50
N MET A 422 2.31 -11.82 -1.30
CA MET A 422 3.73 -12.11 -1.52
C MET A 422 4.11 -11.88 -2.99
N GLY A 423 5.29 -11.30 -3.23
CA GLY A 423 5.74 -10.87 -4.56
C GLY A 423 5.30 -9.45 -4.94
N PHE A 424 4.58 -8.75 -4.07
CA PHE A 424 4.18 -7.34 -4.24
C PHE A 424 5.39 -6.40 -4.26
N GLY A 425 6.37 -6.66 -3.37
CA GLY A 425 7.41 -5.68 -3.01
C GLY A 425 8.25 -5.20 -4.19
N LEU A 426 8.82 -6.11 -4.97
CA LEU A 426 9.76 -5.76 -6.04
C LEU A 426 9.12 -4.91 -7.14
N PRO A 427 7.99 -5.33 -7.77
CA PRO A 427 7.35 -4.48 -8.78
C PRO A 427 6.78 -3.18 -8.20
N ALA A 428 6.25 -3.17 -6.98
CA ALA A 428 5.78 -1.95 -6.33
C ALA A 428 6.93 -0.96 -6.09
N ALA A 429 8.13 -1.43 -5.76
CA ALA A 429 9.32 -0.59 -5.64
C ALA A 429 9.72 0.03 -6.98
N ILE A 430 9.63 -0.72 -8.08
CA ILE A 430 9.82 -0.16 -9.43
C ILE A 430 8.84 0.99 -9.66
N GLY A 431 7.55 0.77 -9.40
CA GLY A 431 6.54 1.82 -9.54
C GLY A 431 6.81 3.05 -8.67
N ALA A 432 7.28 2.83 -7.44
CA ALA A 432 7.61 3.91 -6.51
C ALA A 432 8.77 4.79 -7.01
N THR A 433 9.79 4.24 -7.67
CA THR A 433 10.88 5.04 -8.25
C THR A 433 10.42 5.99 -9.35
N PHE A 434 9.44 5.56 -10.16
CA PHE A 434 8.83 6.43 -11.18
C PHE A 434 7.84 7.43 -10.59
N GLY A 435 7.19 7.08 -9.48
CA GLY A 435 6.26 7.98 -8.79
C GLY A 435 6.96 9.09 -8.00
N ARG A 436 8.16 8.83 -7.48
CA ARG A 436 8.97 9.77 -6.69
C ARG A 436 10.47 9.61 -7.01
N PRO A 437 10.87 10.07 -8.19
CA PRO A 437 12.27 9.99 -8.64
C PRO A 437 13.24 10.85 -7.79
N ASP A 438 12.70 11.73 -6.97
CA ASP A 438 13.43 12.60 -6.03
C ASP A 438 13.77 11.91 -4.71
N ARG A 439 13.31 10.66 -4.47
CA ARG A 439 13.49 9.95 -3.20
C ARG A 439 14.12 8.57 -3.39
N THR A 440 14.97 8.19 -2.45
CA THR A 440 15.49 6.81 -2.37
C THR A 440 14.34 5.85 -2.07
N VAL A 441 14.25 4.76 -2.84
CA VAL A 441 13.31 3.67 -2.63
C VAL A 441 14.05 2.44 -2.13
N CYS A 442 13.72 1.98 -0.91
CA CYS A 442 14.27 0.78 -0.30
C CYS A 442 13.17 -0.28 -0.19
N VAL A 443 13.36 -1.43 -0.84
CA VAL A 443 12.41 -2.55 -0.71
C VAL A 443 13.01 -3.64 0.17
N PHE A 444 12.28 -4.00 1.23
CA PHE A 444 12.61 -5.11 2.10
C PHE A 444 11.78 -6.34 1.73
N MET A 445 12.45 -7.43 1.49
CA MET A 445 11.84 -8.69 1.03
C MET A 445 12.40 -9.86 1.82
N GLY A 446 11.56 -10.86 2.07
CA GLY A 446 12.07 -12.18 2.46
C GLY A 446 12.61 -12.92 1.24
N ASP A 447 13.44 -13.91 1.47
CA ASP A 447 13.98 -14.81 0.45
C ASP A 447 12.90 -15.51 -0.38
N GLY A 448 11.79 -15.92 0.26
CA GLY A 448 10.63 -16.47 -0.45
C GLY A 448 9.88 -15.45 -1.30
N GLY A 449 9.68 -14.24 -0.77
CA GLY A 449 8.98 -13.17 -1.48
C GLY A 449 9.74 -12.67 -2.70
N LEU A 450 11.08 -12.56 -2.60
CA LEU A 450 11.94 -12.16 -3.71
C LEU A 450 11.81 -13.10 -4.92
N GLN A 451 11.65 -14.40 -4.68
CA GLN A 451 11.54 -15.38 -5.77
C GLN A 451 10.20 -15.30 -6.52
N MET A 452 9.13 -14.77 -5.91
CA MET A 452 7.79 -14.79 -6.51
C MET A 452 7.63 -13.84 -7.71
N ASN A 453 8.40 -12.74 -7.75
CA ASN A 453 8.44 -11.82 -8.89
C ASN A 453 9.88 -11.46 -9.29
N ILE A 454 10.79 -12.41 -9.14
CA ILE A 454 12.23 -12.23 -9.40
C ILE A 454 12.53 -11.80 -10.84
N GLN A 455 11.68 -12.16 -11.80
CA GLN A 455 11.80 -11.75 -13.20
C GLN A 455 11.77 -10.23 -13.39
N GLU A 456 11.21 -9.48 -12.44
CA GLU A 456 11.18 -8.02 -12.49
C GLU A 456 12.57 -7.37 -12.28
N LEU A 457 13.59 -8.16 -11.89
CA LEU A 457 15.00 -7.74 -12.01
C LEU A 457 15.35 -7.37 -13.46
N GLY A 458 14.71 -8.02 -14.45
CA GLY A 458 14.84 -7.66 -15.85
C GLY A 458 14.27 -6.27 -16.18
N THR A 459 13.17 -5.89 -15.56
CA THR A 459 12.60 -4.54 -15.65
C THR A 459 13.54 -3.50 -15.02
N ILE A 460 14.09 -3.81 -13.84
CA ILE A 460 15.07 -2.96 -13.14
C ILE A 460 16.31 -2.76 -14.00
N MET A 461 16.87 -3.82 -14.58
CA MET A 461 18.02 -3.78 -15.45
C MET A 461 17.79 -2.88 -16.68
N GLU A 462 16.68 -3.10 -17.40
CA GLU A 462 16.35 -2.36 -18.62
C GLU A 462 16.13 -0.88 -18.35
N GLN A 463 15.39 -0.57 -17.28
CA GLN A 463 15.04 0.81 -16.90
C GLN A 463 16.12 1.50 -16.06
N LYS A 464 17.14 0.77 -15.61
CA LYS A 464 18.11 1.23 -14.60
C LYS A 464 17.43 1.84 -13.38
N ALA A 465 16.29 1.27 -12.99
CA ALA A 465 15.47 1.79 -11.90
C ALA A 465 16.25 1.75 -10.56
N PRO A 466 16.42 2.88 -9.85
CA PRO A 466 17.33 3.00 -8.70
C PRO A 466 16.75 2.37 -7.42
N VAL A 467 16.25 1.15 -7.53
CA VAL A 467 15.69 0.39 -6.41
C VAL A 467 16.81 -0.18 -5.54
N LYS A 468 16.78 0.09 -4.24
CA LYS A 468 17.64 -0.55 -3.25
C LYS A 468 16.91 -1.77 -2.70
N ILE A 469 17.33 -2.97 -3.13
CA ILE A 469 16.69 -4.25 -2.79
C ILE A 469 17.41 -4.83 -1.59
N ILE A 470 16.70 -5.00 -0.47
CA ILE A 470 17.23 -5.60 0.76
C ILE A 470 16.52 -6.94 0.97
N CYS A 471 17.22 -8.03 0.71
CA CYS A 471 16.75 -9.39 0.96
C CYS A 471 17.12 -9.80 2.39
N LEU A 472 16.12 -9.94 3.24
CA LEU A 472 16.26 -10.49 4.60
C LEU A 472 16.14 -12.02 4.51
N ASN A 473 17.27 -12.68 4.32
CA ASN A 473 17.33 -14.12 4.08
C ASN A 473 17.46 -14.89 5.39
N ASN A 474 16.42 -15.59 5.79
CA ASN A 474 16.40 -16.48 6.94
C ASN A 474 16.17 -17.97 6.57
N ASN A 475 16.25 -18.34 5.30
CA ASN A 475 16.03 -19.70 4.78
C ASN A 475 14.67 -20.31 5.13
N TYR A 476 13.65 -19.46 5.38
CA TYR A 476 12.31 -19.90 5.73
C TYR A 476 11.22 -19.02 5.12
N LEU A 477 10.04 -19.57 4.90
CA LEU A 477 8.82 -18.80 4.88
C LEU A 477 8.51 -18.36 6.33
N GLY A 478 9.23 -17.31 6.77
CA GLY A 478 9.45 -17.01 8.19
C GLY A 478 8.18 -16.81 9.01
N ASN A 479 7.16 -16.13 8.47
CA ASN A 479 5.90 -15.92 9.19
C ASN A 479 5.14 -17.25 9.39
N VAL A 480 5.09 -18.10 8.37
CA VAL A 480 4.44 -19.42 8.46
C VAL A 480 5.23 -20.32 9.41
N ARG A 481 6.57 -20.31 9.35
CA ARG A 481 7.45 -21.03 10.28
C ARG A 481 7.16 -20.59 11.73
N GLN A 482 7.05 -19.27 12.01
CA GLN A 482 6.74 -18.75 13.35
C GLN A 482 5.41 -19.32 13.87
N TRP A 483 4.37 -19.34 13.02
CA TRP A 483 3.08 -19.93 13.40
C TRP A 483 3.16 -21.43 13.64
N GLN A 484 3.94 -22.15 12.84
CA GLN A 484 4.17 -23.60 13.04
C GLN A 484 4.93 -23.86 14.35
N ALA A 485 5.90 -23.02 14.70
CA ALA A 485 6.58 -23.12 15.98
C ALA A 485 5.62 -22.89 17.14
N MET A 486 4.86 -21.79 17.12
CA MET A 486 4.02 -21.37 18.26
C MET A 486 2.76 -22.21 18.43
N PHE A 487 2.12 -22.66 17.35
CA PHE A 487 0.78 -23.25 17.39
C PHE A 487 0.70 -24.68 16.86
N PHE A 488 1.77 -25.22 16.26
CA PHE A 488 1.81 -26.53 15.64
C PHE A 488 3.01 -27.39 16.08
N ASN A 489 3.49 -27.19 17.31
CA ASN A 489 4.56 -27.99 17.95
C ASN A 489 5.82 -28.13 17.09
N HIS A 490 6.29 -27.02 16.47
CA HIS A 490 7.48 -26.98 15.59
C HIS A 490 7.42 -27.96 14.39
N ARG A 491 6.20 -28.28 13.91
CA ARG A 491 6.02 -29.11 12.73
C ARG A 491 6.18 -28.26 11.46
N TYR A 492 7.43 -28.04 11.05
CA TYR A 492 7.81 -27.19 9.90
C TYR A 492 7.49 -27.89 8.57
N SER A 493 6.23 -27.80 8.15
CA SER A 493 5.75 -28.40 6.91
C SER A 493 5.92 -27.42 5.75
N PHE A 494 6.86 -27.73 4.84
CA PHE A 494 7.15 -26.96 3.61
C PHE A 494 7.48 -25.49 3.84
N THR A 495 8.07 -25.14 4.97
CA THR A 495 8.50 -23.77 5.29
C THR A 495 10.01 -23.53 5.19
N PRO A 496 10.89 -24.55 5.44
CA PRO A 496 12.31 -24.40 5.12
C PRO A 496 12.52 -24.21 3.62
N MET A 497 13.40 -23.29 3.25
CA MET A 497 13.70 -22.95 1.85
C MET A 497 15.15 -23.24 1.50
N LEU A 498 15.37 -23.86 0.37
CA LEU A 498 16.68 -23.93 -0.29
C LEU A 498 16.73 -22.80 -1.32
N ASN A 499 17.48 -21.75 -1.01
CA ASN A 499 17.57 -20.56 -1.83
C ASN A 499 18.62 -20.70 -2.95
N PRO A 500 18.41 -20.04 -4.10
CA PRO A 500 19.44 -19.88 -5.11
C PRO A 500 20.54 -18.91 -4.63
N ASP A 501 21.65 -18.86 -5.35
CA ASP A 501 22.67 -17.84 -5.11
C ASP A 501 22.21 -16.48 -5.68
N TYR A 502 21.67 -15.62 -4.82
CA TYR A 502 21.15 -14.30 -5.24
C TYR A 502 22.24 -13.38 -5.80
N MET A 503 23.52 -13.58 -5.42
CA MET A 503 24.61 -12.79 -6.00
C MET A 503 24.81 -13.13 -7.49
N LYS A 504 24.73 -14.43 -7.83
CA LYS A 504 24.78 -14.85 -9.25
C LYS A 504 23.56 -14.38 -10.02
N ILE A 505 22.38 -14.39 -9.41
CA ILE A 505 21.17 -13.88 -10.03
C ILE A 505 21.30 -12.37 -10.29
N ALA A 506 21.69 -11.59 -9.30
CA ALA A 506 21.88 -10.15 -9.46
C ALA A 506 22.91 -9.85 -10.57
N SER A 507 24.03 -10.58 -10.57
CA SER A 507 25.07 -10.46 -11.62
C SER A 507 24.53 -10.79 -13.01
N ALA A 508 23.62 -11.74 -13.17
CA ALA A 508 22.99 -12.07 -14.45
C ALA A 508 22.09 -10.95 -15.00
N TYR A 509 21.64 -10.06 -14.13
CA TYR A 509 20.87 -8.84 -14.48
C TYR A 509 21.71 -7.56 -14.40
N ASP A 510 23.03 -7.64 -14.37
CA ASP A 510 23.96 -6.52 -14.23
C ASP A 510 23.66 -5.61 -13.02
N ILE A 511 23.10 -6.16 -11.94
CA ILE A 511 22.78 -5.45 -10.71
C ILE A 511 23.93 -5.65 -9.71
N PRO A 512 24.60 -4.55 -9.26
CA PRO A 512 25.58 -4.63 -8.17
C PRO A 512 24.96 -5.25 -6.92
N SER A 513 25.71 -6.11 -6.24
CA SER A 513 25.15 -6.86 -5.11
C SER A 513 26.19 -7.21 -4.07
N LYS A 514 25.73 -7.39 -2.83
CA LYS A 514 26.55 -7.83 -1.71
C LYS A 514 25.78 -8.73 -0.76
N ARG A 515 26.44 -9.77 -0.26
CA ARG A 515 25.93 -10.63 0.81
C ARG A 515 26.67 -10.33 2.10
N VAL A 516 25.95 -10.23 3.20
CA VAL A 516 26.53 -9.90 4.52
C VAL A 516 26.02 -10.86 5.60
N PHE A 517 26.91 -11.14 6.58
CA PHE A 517 26.65 -12.04 7.71
C PHE A 517 26.91 -11.36 9.05
N SER A 518 27.59 -10.22 9.08
CA SER A 518 27.99 -9.52 10.29
C SER A 518 27.61 -8.04 10.27
N ARG A 519 27.63 -7.41 11.44
CA ARG A 519 27.32 -5.97 11.62
C ARG A 519 28.32 -5.07 10.93
N GLU A 520 29.61 -5.47 10.95
CA GLU A 520 30.68 -4.74 10.29
C GLU A 520 30.51 -4.76 8.77
N GLU A 521 30.20 -5.93 8.21
CA GLU A 521 29.91 -6.07 6.78
C GLU A 521 28.65 -5.31 6.38
N LEU A 522 27.59 -5.34 7.21
CA LEU A 522 26.31 -4.65 6.97
C LEU A 522 26.52 -3.16 6.80
N LYS A 523 27.29 -2.51 7.69
CA LYS A 523 27.55 -1.07 7.63
C LYS A 523 28.22 -0.69 6.32
N VAL A 524 29.28 -1.41 5.93
CA VAL A 524 30.01 -1.17 4.67
C VAL A 524 29.10 -1.39 3.46
N ALA A 525 28.27 -2.43 3.50
CA ALA A 525 27.37 -2.76 2.40
C ALA A 525 26.24 -1.73 2.22
N ILE A 526 25.72 -1.16 3.31
CA ILE A 526 24.72 -0.09 3.25
C ILE A 526 25.33 1.18 2.63
N ASP A 527 26.55 1.56 3.04
CA ASP A 527 27.25 2.72 2.47
C ASP A 527 27.50 2.53 0.97
N GLU A 528 27.93 1.33 0.55
CA GLU A 528 28.13 0.97 -0.86
C GLU A 528 26.80 1.01 -1.63
N MET A 529 25.74 0.41 -1.09
CA MET A 529 24.40 0.41 -1.67
C MET A 529 23.87 1.82 -1.90
N LEU A 530 24.00 2.70 -0.92
CA LEU A 530 23.47 4.06 -1.02
C LEU A 530 24.33 4.99 -1.89
N SER A 531 25.64 4.72 -2.00
CA SER A 531 26.53 5.47 -2.88
C SER A 531 26.50 4.99 -4.33
N THR A 532 25.98 3.79 -4.58
CA THR A 532 25.81 3.27 -5.95
C THR A 532 24.70 4.02 -6.68
N ASP A 533 25.03 4.59 -7.84
CA ASP A 533 24.00 5.11 -8.74
C ASP A 533 23.25 3.93 -9.41
N GLY A 534 21.90 3.98 -9.39
CA GLY A 534 21.07 2.90 -9.93
C GLY A 534 20.67 1.81 -8.90
N PRO A 535 20.33 0.60 -9.37
CA PRO A 535 19.87 -0.49 -8.51
C PRO A 535 21.01 -1.12 -7.70
N PHE A 536 20.66 -1.75 -6.58
CA PHE A 536 21.59 -2.55 -5.79
C PHE A 536 20.82 -3.65 -5.05
N LEU A 537 21.39 -4.85 -4.96
CA LEU A 537 20.83 -5.94 -4.17
C LEU A 537 21.75 -6.25 -2.96
N LEU A 538 21.25 -5.98 -1.77
CA LEU A 538 21.87 -6.36 -0.50
C LEU A 538 21.16 -7.59 0.07
N GLU A 539 21.85 -8.70 0.17
CA GLU A 539 21.38 -9.89 0.88
C GLU A 539 21.95 -9.91 2.29
N ALA A 540 21.09 -9.73 3.27
CA ALA A 540 21.43 -9.86 4.68
C ALA A 540 20.99 -11.25 5.18
N CYS A 541 21.97 -12.10 5.51
CA CYS A 541 21.74 -13.40 6.11
C CYS A 541 21.45 -13.18 7.61
N VAL A 542 20.19 -13.37 7.98
CA VAL A 542 19.68 -13.08 9.33
C VAL A 542 19.37 -14.37 10.09
N VAL A 543 19.10 -14.24 11.40
CA VAL A 543 18.69 -15.36 12.25
C VAL A 543 17.54 -16.13 11.62
N GLU A 544 17.70 -17.46 11.48
CA GLU A 544 16.73 -18.33 10.80
C GLU A 544 15.39 -18.41 11.54
N GLU A 545 15.42 -18.56 12.86
CA GLU A 545 14.23 -18.77 13.69
C GLU A 545 13.81 -17.51 14.48
N GLY A 546 14.15 -16.33 14.00
CA GLY A 546 13.67 -15.07 14.56
C GLY A 546 12.14 -14.98 14.53
N ASN A 547 11.53 -14.32 15.52
CA ASN A 547 10.09 -14.13 15.63
C ASN A 547 9.72 -12.65 15.65
N VAL A 548 8.59 -12.32 15.05
CA VAL A 548 8.04 -10.96 15.12
C VAL A 548 7.26 -10.79 16.41
N LEU A 549 7.75 -9.94 17.28
CA LEU A 549 7.15 -9.58 18.56
C LEU A 549 7.02 -8.05 18.68
N PRO A 550 6.07 -7.55 19.50
CA PRO A 550 4.99 -8.26 20.16
C PRO A 550 4.00 -8.88 19.17
N MET A 551 3.20 -9.83 19.64
CA MET A 551 2.19 -10.46 18.81
C MET A 551 0.89 -10.68 19.60
N THR A 552 -0.25 -10.24 19.06
CA THR A 552 -1.57 -10.69 19.54
C THR A 552 -1.84 -12.09 18.95
N PRO A 553 -2.08 -13.11 19.77
CA PRO A 553 -2.35 -14.45 19.24
C PRO A 553 -3.68 -14.46 18.44
N PRO A 554 -3.84 -15.40 17.49
CA PRO A 554 -5.05 -15.52 16.70
C PRO A 554 -6.30 -15.67 17.58
N GLY A 555 -7.32 -14.85 17.31
CA GLY A 555 -8.55 -14.81 18.12
C GLY A 555 -8.41 -14.19 19.51
N GLY A 556 -7.22 -13.72 19.86
CA GLY A 556 -6.94 -13.02 21.11
C GLY A 556 -7.48 -11.59 21.14
N SER A 557 -7.63 -11.04 22.34
CA SER A 557 -7.94 -9.63 22.53
C SER A 557 -6.72 -8.76 22.21
N VAL A 558 -6.93 -7.58 21.64
CA VAL A 558 -5.85 -6.64 21.25
C VAL A 558 -4.87 -6.31 22.39
N ASN A 559 -5.30 -6.41 23.63
CA ASN A 559 -4.46 -6.17 24.81
C ASN A 559 -3.78 -7.44 25.36
N GLN A 560 -3.94 -8.60 24.73
CA GLN A 560 -3.28 -9.86 25.09
C GLN A 560 -2.07 -10.09 24.18
N MET A 561 -1.03 -9.29 24.37
CA MET A 561 0.17 -9.35 23.54
C MET A 561 1.24 -10.26 24.14
N LEU A 562 1.77 -11.16 23.33
CA LEU A 562 2.96 -11.95 23.64
C LEU A 562 4.21 -11.11 23.38
N LEU A 563 5.12 -11.09 24.34
CA LEU A 563 6.40 -10.38 24.28
C LEU A 563 7.60 -11.33 24.14
N GLU A 564 7.34 -12.62 24.28
CA GLU A 564 8.33 -13.71 24.17
C GLU A 564 7.63 -14.97 23.63
N CYS A 565 8.38 -15.88 22.99
CA CYS A 565 7.91 -17.16 22.45
C CYS A 565 8.68 -18.32 23.05
#